data_3bd9a1ea64057a0380b1fb75f6bbc3fc
#
_entry.id   3bd9a1ea64057a0380b1fb75f6bbc3fc
#
_cell.length_a   1.000
_cell.length_b   1.000
_cell.length_c   1.000
_cell.angle_alpha   90.00
_cell.angle_beta   90.00
_cell.angle_gamma   90.00
#
_symmetry.space_group_name_H-M   'P 1'
#
loop_
_entity.id
_entity.type
_entity.pdbx_description
1 polymer ?
#
loop_
_entity_poly.entity_id
_entity_poly.type
_entity_poly.pdbx_seq_one_letter_code
_entity_poly.pdbx_strand_id
1 'polypeptide(L)'
;LGLLSFLQDLFSNREYGAPSTTLQGERVKSRAEQRIADYFTRNGIKYVYEKGAQTDALIFKQTFAHPDFYLSDYNVYVEYWGLVDTSKEYQRNMKWKMAQYHKNGIKFISIYPRNMENLDWIFRAKFRKTLGLELPKPSGNGQRAARYCSSCGASITPLSRFCTKCGKTIQ
;
A
#
# COMPACT_ATOMS: atom_id res chain seq x y z
N LEU A 1 9.67 7.55 -30.56
CA LEU A 1 9.65 8.58 -29.48
C LEU A 1 8.30 8.65 -28.74
N GLY A 2 7.19 8.09 -29.29
CA GLY A 2 5.84 8.26 -28.73
C GLY A 2 5.43 7.26 -27.65
N LEU A 3 6.00 6.06 -27.57
CA LEU A 3 5.51 5.02 -26.67
C LEU A 3 5.98 5.21 -25.21
N LEU A 4 7.20 5.68 -25.02
CA LEU A 4 7.78 5.96 -23.70
C LEU A 4 7.17 7.20 -23.05
N SER A 5 6.92 8.27 -23.83
CA SER A 5 6.23 9.46 -23.31
C SER A 5 4.77 9.16 -22.98
N PHE A 6 4.08 8.38 -23.81
CA PHE A 6 2.71 7.93 -23.56
C PHE A 6 2.60 7.06 -22.29
N LEU A 7 3.58 6.20 -22.04
CA LEU A 7 3.63 5.42 -20.82
C LEU A 7 3.92 6.29 -19.59
N GLN A 8 4.80 7.29 -19.73
CA GLN A 8 5.09 8.25 -18.67
C GLN A 8 3.86 9.11 -18.31
N ASP A 9 3.11 9.58 -19.31
CA ASP A 9 1.88 10.34 -19.09
C ASP A 9 0.75 9.48 -18.50
N LEU A 10 0.65 8.21 -18.85
CA LEU A 10 -0.29 7.27 -18.27
C LEU A 10 -0.05 7.01 -16.77
N PHE A 11 1.18 7.16 -16.31
CA PHE A 11 1.57 6.90 -14.90
C PHE A 11 1.74 8.19 -14.08
N SER A 12 1.93 9.36 -14.71
CA SER A 12 2.21 10.61 -14.00
C SER A 12 0.98 11.44 -13.63
N ASN A 13 -0.20 11.20 -14.21
CA ASN A 13 -1.33 12.12 -14.13
C ASN A 13 -2.61 11.51 -13.52
N ARG A 14 -2.49 10.77 -12.42
CA ARG A 14 -3.70 10.25 -11.75
C ARG A 14 -3.72 10.63 -10.27
N GLU A 15 -4.30 11.78 -9.99
CA GLU A 15 -4.85 12.10 -8.66
C GLU A 15 -6.03 11.17 -8.36
N TYR A 16 -5.75 10.04 -7.74
CA TYR A 16 -6.79 9.15 -7.22
C TYR A 16 -7.15 9.50 -5.79
N GLY A 17 -8.04 10.44 -5.63
CA GLY A 17 -8.52 10.89 -4.34
C GLY A 17 -7.70 12.04 -3.74
N ALA A 18 -8.15 12.55 -2.61
CA ALA A 18 -7.40 13.59 -1.91
C ALA A 18 -6.10 13.02 -1.33
N PRO A 19 -4.95 13.67 -1.56
CA PRO A 19 -3.70 13.30 -0.93
C PRO A 19 -3.87 13.21 0.57
N SER A 20 -3.24 12.21 1.18
CA SER A 20 -3.31 11.93 2.60
C SER A 20 -1.92 11.80 3.21
N THR A 21 -1.82 11.91 4.53
CA THR A 21 -0.56 11.74 5.25
C THR A 21 -0.65 10.50 6.15
N THR A 22 0.32 9.61 6.02
CA THR A 22 0.41 8.38 6.81
C THR A 22 0.81 8.65 8.25
N LEU A 23 0.74 7.62 9.11
CA LEU A 23 1.25 7.67 10.49
C LEU A 23 2.75 7.99 10.58
N GLN A 24 3.52 7.68 9.55
CA GLN A 24 4.94 8.01 9.47
C GLN A 24 5.21 9.42 8.91
N GLY A 25 4.17 10.19 8.59
CA GLY A 25 4.30 11.53 8.03
C GLY A 25 4.52 11.57 6.52
N GLU A 26 4.47 10.44 5.84
CA GLU A 26 4.66 10.33 4.39
C GLU A 26 3.39 10.75 3.64
N ARG A 27 3.53 11.52 2.57
CA ARG A 27 2.41 11.89 1.68
C ARG A 27 2.15 10.78 0.68
N VAL A 28 0.91 10.34 0.60
CA VAL A 28 0.42 9.34 -0.35
C VAL A 28 -0.72 9.89 -1.20
N LYS A 29 -0.99 9.27 -2.33
CA LYS A 29 -1.92 9.77 -3.36
C LYS A 29 -3.39 9.58 -3.00
N SER A 30 -3.71 8.69 -2.05
CA SER A 30 -5.10 8.40 -1.69
C SER A 30 -5.26 7.99 -0.22
N ARG A 31 -6.49 8.12 0.30
CA ARG A 31 -6.85 7.60 1.64
C ARG A 31 -6.74 6.07 1.73
N ALA A 32 -6.92 5.36 0.63
CA ALA A 32 -6.76 3.92 0.61
C ALA A 32 -5.30 3.52 0.79
N GLU A 33 -4.38 4.18 0.08
CA GLU A 33 -2.95 4.01 0.27
C GLU A 33 -2.52 4.38 1.70
N GLN A 34 -3.05 5.49 2.27
CA GLN A 34 -2.82 5.83 3.65
C GLN A 34 -3.22 4.69 4.60
N ARG A 35 -4.41 4.10 4.43
CA ARG A 35 -4.88 2.99 5.27
C ARG A 35 -3.99 1.76 5.15
N ILE A 36 -3.47 1.46 3.95
CA ILE A 36 -2.54 0.35 3.72
C ILE A 36 -1.19 0.64 4.39
N ALA A 37 -0.64 1.83 4.21
CA ALA A 37 0.60 2.27 4.85
C ALA A 37 0.49 2.23 6.39
N ASP A 38 -0.61 2.75 6.93
CA ASP A 38 -0.90 2.74 8.35
C ASP A 38 -1.08 1.32 8.90
N TYR A 39 -1.67 0.41 8.11
CA TYR A 39 -1.74 -1.00 8.45
C TYR A 39 -0.34 -1.62 8.55
N PHE A 40 0.56 -1.34 7.60
CA PHE A 40 1.94 -1.81 7.67
C PHE A 40 2.65 -1.28 8.92
N THR A 41 2.56 0.01 9.16
CA THR A 41 3.16 0.67 10.34
C THR A 41 2.68 0.04 11.65
N ARG A 42 1.36 -0.17 11.81
CA ARG A 42 0.78 -0.78 13.03
C ARG A 42 1.18 -2.24 13.23
N ASN A 43 1.50 -2.94 12.16
CA ASN A 43 1.92 -4.35 12.21
C ASN A 43 3.44 -4.52 12.20
N GLY A 44 4.22 -3.43 12.24
CA GLY A 44 5.69 -3.49 12.21
C GLY A 44 6.25 -3.96 10.88
N ILE A 45 5.48 -3.83 9.79
CA ILE A 45 5.89 -4.22 8.43
C ILE A 45 6.59 -3.01 7.81
N LYS A 46 7.88 -3.17 7.49
CA LYS A 46 8.63 -2.12 6.80
C LYS A 46 8.22 -2.03 5.33
N TYR A 47 8.02 -0.82 4.87
CA TYR A 47 7.70 -0.55 3.47
C TYR A 47 8.44 0.68 2.93
N VAL A 48 8.56 0.74 1.62
CA VAL A 48 8.97 1.92 0.85
C VAL A 48 7.85 2.25 -0.11
N TYR A 49 7.35 3.48 -0.04
CA TYR A 49 6.29 3.97 -0.93
C TYR A 49 6.86 4.29 -2.32
N GLU A 50 6.13 3.91 -3.38
CA GLU A 50 6.48 4.16 -4.79
C GLU A 50 7.90 3.75 -5.21
N LYS A 51 8.48 2.72 -4.61
CA LYS A 51 9.76 2.18 -5.07
C LYS A 51 9.60 1.56 -6.45
N GLY A 52 10.29 2.11 -7.46
CA GLY A 52 10.26 1.60 -8.82
C GLY A 52 10.64 0.12 -8.93
N ALA A 53 9.82 -0.65 -9.66
CA ALA A 53 10.13 -2.02 -10.03
C ALA A 53 11.03 -2.03 -11.27
N GLN A 54 12.17 -2.72 -11.19
CA GLN A 54 13.19 -2.76 -12.23
C GLN A 54 13.26 -4.14 -12.87
N THR A 55 13.63 -4.20 -14.13
CA THR A 55 13.96 -5.45 -14.82
C THR A 55 15.36 -5.91 -14.41
N ASP A 56 15.55 -7.22 -14.27
CA ASP A 56 16.88 -7.83 -14.04
C ASP A 56 17.70 -7.97 -15.32
N ALA A 57 17.46 -7.14 -16.33
CA ALA A 57 18.25 -7.16 -17.56
C ALA A 57 19.72 -6.87 -17.25
N LEU A 58 20.61 -7.79 -17.63
CA LEU A 58 22.06 -7.77 -17.35
C LEU A 58 22.79 -6.50 -17.81
N ILE A 59 22.21 -5.74 -18.72
CA ILE A 59 22.85 -4.58 -19.38
C ILE A 59 22.19 -3.26 -18.99
N PHE A 60 20.86 -3.23 -18.78
CA PHE A 60 20.12 -2.02 -18.41
C PHE A 60 18.99 -2.34 -17.44
N LYS A 61 19.11 -1.88 -16.19
CA LYS A 61 17.99 -1.87 -15.25
C LYS A 61 17.01 -0.77 -15.67
N GLN A 62 15.88 -1.15 -16.24
CA GLN A 62 14.82 -0.20 -16.58
C GLN A 62 13.67 -0.32 -15.56
N THR A 63 13.27 0.82 -15.00
CA THR A 63 12.05 0.91 -14.23
C THR A 63 10.86 0.84 -15.19
N PHE A 64 10.05 -0.20 -15.10
CA PHE A 64 8.87 -0.38 -15.95
C PHE A 64 7.56 -0.09 -15.21
N ALA A 65 7.58 -0.01 -13.89
CA ALA A 65 6.42 0.27 -13.07
C ALA A 65 6.82 0.95 -11.75
N HIS A 66 5.91 1.76 -11.22
CA HIS A 66 5.96 2.30 -9.86
C HIS A 66 4.83 1.65 -9.05
N PRO A 67 5.12 0.55 -8.34
CA PRO A 67 4.16 -0.04 -7.42
C PRO A 67 3.94 0.87 -6.21
N ASP A 68 2.75 0.78 -5.60
CA ASP A 68 2.42 1.66 -4.47
C ASP A 68 3.34 1.41 -3.28
N PHE A 69 3.64 0.14 -2.96
CA PHE A 69 4.51 -0.19 -1.83
C PHE A 69 5.48 -1.33 -2.18
N TYR A 70 6.64 -1.29 -1.54
CA TYR A 70 7.62 -2.37 -1.53
C TYR A 70 7.93 -2.77 -0.10
N LEU A 71 7.73 -4.05 0.23
CA LEU A 71 8.06 -4.61 1.54
C LEU A 71 9.48 -5.16 1.51
N SER A 72 10.42 -4.38 2.05
CA SER A 72 11.87 -4.66 1.92
C SER A 72 12.29 -5.98 2.55
N ASP A 73 11.72 -6.31 3.72
CA ASP A 73 12.08 -7.52 4.48
C ASP A 73 11.62 -8.82 3.77
N TYR A 74 10.72 -8.71 2.78
CA TYR A 74 10.10 -9.85 2.08
C TYR A 74 10.34 -9.85 0.57
N ASN A 75 10.97 -8.82 0.04
CA ASN A 75 11.18 -8.63 -1.40
C ASN A 75 9.88 -8.83 -2.21
N VAL A 76 8.82 -8.15 -1.80
CA VAL A 76 7.49 -8.22 -2.44
C VAL A 76 6.90 -6.83 -2.61
N TYR A 77 6.28 -6.60 -3.76
CA TYR A 77 5.55 -5.37 -4.02
C TYR A 77 4.08 -5.50 -3.63
N VAL A 78 3.44 -4.38 -3.31
CA VAL A 78 2.00 -4.31 -3.03
C VAL A 78 1.39 -3.23 -3.91
N GLU A 79 0.30 -3.57 -4.58
CA GLU A 79 -0.45 -2.70 -5.49
C GLU A 79 -1.88 -2.53 -5.03
N TYR A 80 -2.36 -1.30 -4.99
CA TYR A 80 -3.75 -0.97 -4.77
C TYR A 80 -4.45 -0.61 -6.07
N TRP A 81 -5.38 -1.42 -6.51
CA TRP A 81 -6.11 -1.25 -7.77
C TRP A 81 -7.42 -0.48 -7.56
N GLY A 82 -7.32 0.78 -7.16
CA GLY A 82 -8.44 1.60 -6.69
C GLY A 82 -9.57 1.83 -7.69
N LEU A 83 -9.27 1.85 -9.00
CA LEU A 83 -10.25 2.14 -10.05
C LEU A 83 -10.56 0.93 -10.95
N VAL A 84 -10.33 -0.27 -10.47
CA VAL A 84 -10.55 -1.49 -11.27
C VAL A 84 -11.98 -1.62 -11.78
N ASP A 85 -12.96 -1.10 -11.02
CA ASP A 85 -14.39 -1.21 -11.36
C ASP A 85 -14.92 0.01 -12.15
N THR A 86 -14.08 1.03 -12.44
CA THR A 86 -14.53 2.30 -13.02
C THR A 86 -14.13 2.51 -14.48
N SER A 87 -13.07 1.86 -14.96
CA SER A 87 -12.52 2.13 -16.29
C SER A 87 -11.93 0.89 -16.94
N LYS A 88 -12.40 0.60 -18.17
CA LYS A 88 -11.84 -0.48 -19.01
C LYS A 88 -10.37 -0.22 -19.36
N GLU A 89 -9.99 1.03 -19.51
CA GLU A 89 -8.60 1.42 -19.78
C GLU A 89 -7.72 1.13 -18.57
N TYR A 90 -8.18 1.50 -17.36
CA TYR A 90 -7.48 1.15 -16.13
C TYR A 90 -7.30 -0.36 -15.97
N GLN A 91 -8.34 -1.15 -16.28
CA GLN A 91 -8.26 -2.61 -16.25
C GLN A 91 -7.21 -3.17 -17.23
N ARG A 92 -7.10 -2.59 -18.44
CA ARG A 92 -6.06 -2.99 -19.42
C ARG A 92 -4.66 -2.71 -18.88
N ASN A 93 -4.46 -1.51 -18.34
CA ASN A 93 -3.19 -1.08 -17.74
C ASN A 93 -2.80 -1.95 -16.54
N MET A 94 -3.76 -2.25 -15.67
CA MET A 94 -3.58 -3.18 -14.54
C MET A 94 -3.12 -4.56 -15.05
N LYS A 95 -3.82 -5.15 -16.02
CA LYS A 95 -3.47 -6.46 -16.59
C LYS A 95 -2.08 -6.46 -17.21
N TRP A 96 -1.74 -5.40 -17.94
CA TRP A 96 -0.40 -5.22 -18.51
C TRP A 96 0.67 -5.17 -17.42
N LYS A 97 0.48 -4.36 -16.38
CA LYS A 97 1.41 -4.22 -15.25
C LYS A 97 1.61 -5.55 -14.53
N MET A 98 0.52 -6.28 -14.27
CA MET A 98 0.58 -7.63 -13.67
C MET A 98 1.36 -8.62 -14.56
N ALA A 99 1.14 -8.58 -15.89
CA ALA A 99 1.90 -9.41 -16.83
C ALA A 99 3.41 -9.08 -16.81
N GLN A 100 3.78 -7.79 -16.68
CA GLN A 100 5.18 -7.42 -16.54
C GLN A 100 5.81 -7.94 -15.25
N TYR A 101 5.09 -7.90 -14.12
CA TYR A 101 5.57 -8.50 -12.87
C TYR A 101 5.82 -10.00 -13.04
N HIS A 102 4.87 -10.74 -13.61
CA HIS A 102 5.03 -12.17 -13.87
C HIS A 102 6.20 -12.46 -14.83
N LYS A 103 6.29 -11.72 -15.94
CA LYS A 103 7.38 -11.87 -16.92
C LYS A 103 8.77 -11.68 -16.30
N ASN A 104 8.90 -10.78 -15.34
CA ASN A 104 10.16 -10.46 -14.68
C ASN A 104 10.36 -11.24 -13.35
N GLY A 105 9.52 -12.24 -13.04
CA GLY A 105 9.65 -13.02 -11.81
C GLY A 105 9.42 -12.21 -10.52
N ILE A 106 8.80 -11.03 -10.62
CA ILE A 106 8.58 -10.12 -9.49
C ILE A 106 7.36 -10.57 -8.71
N LYS A 107 7.53 -10.82 -7.42
CA LYS A 107 6.43 -11.13 -6.51
C LYS A 107 5.66 -9.87 -6.15
N PHE A 108 4.33 -9.94 -6.24
CA PHE A 108 3.47 -8.82 -5.85
C PHE A 108 2.14 -9.29 -5.25
N ILE A 109 1.55 -8.43 -4.42
CA ILE A 109 0.26 -8.62 -3.76
C ILE A 109 -0.70 -7.54 -4.27
N SER A 110 -1.82 -7.95 -4.84
CA SER A 110 -2.87 -7.05 -5.30
C SER A 110 -3.90 -6.79 -4.22
N ILE A 111 -4.19 -5.52 -3.94
CA ILE A 111 -5.26 -5.06 -3.05
C ILE A 111 -6.29 -4.32 -3.89
N TYR A 112 -7.57 -4.54 -3.59
CA TYR A 112 -8.71 -3.95 -4.30
C TYR A 112 -9.62 -3.21 -3.32
N PRO A 113 -10.51 -2.31 -3.78
CA PRO A 113 -11.45 -1.60 -2.90
C PRO A 113 -12.22 -2.52 -1.95
N ARG A 114 -12.74 -3.63 -2.46
CA ARG A 114 -13.45 -4.65 -1.66
C ARG A 114 -12.62 -5.32 -0.57
N ASN A 115 -11.29 -5.23 -0.64
CA ASN A 115 -10.39 -5.81 0.36
C ASN A 115 -10.21 -4.90 1.57
N MET A 116 -10.56 -3.61 1.44
CA MET A 116 -10.26 -2.60 2.45
C MET A 116 -11.07 -2.77 3.74
N GLU A 117 -12.25 -3.39 3.69
CA GLU A 117 -13.07 -3.65 4.88
C GLU A 117 -12.40 -4.65 5.83
N ASN A 118 -11.78 -5.68 5.28
CA ASN A 118 -11.11 -6.75 6.02
C ASN A 118 -9.61 -6.85 5.66
N LEU A 119 -8.93 -5.70 5.63
CA LEU A 119 -7.57 -5.57 5.12
C LEU A 119 -6.59 -6.53 5.80
N ASP A 120 -6.61 -6.65 7.14
CA ASP A 120 -5.67 -7.52 7.87
C ASP A 120 -5.82 -8.98 7.45
N TRP A 121 -7.04 -9.52 7.50
CA TRP A 121 -7.27 -10.92 7.15
C TRP A 121 -6.94 -11.21 5.70
N ILE A 122 -7.36 -10.34 4.79
CA ILE A 122 -7.13 -10.51 3.35
C ILE A 122 -5.64 -10.36 3.01
N PHE A 123 -4.98 -9.37 3.59
CA PHE A 123 -3.55 -9.16 3.35
C PHE A 123 -2.74 -10.36 3.84
N ARG A 124 -2.97 -10.87 5.04
CA ARG A 124 -2.32 -12.07 5.58
C ARG A 124 -2.53 -13.29 4.69
N ALA A 125 -3.76 -13.52 4.23
CA ALA A 125 -4.08 -14.63 3.33
C ALA A 125 -3.33 -14.52 1.99
N LYS A 126 -3.31 -13.33 1.37
CA LYS A 126 -2.59 -13.09 0.12
C LYS A 126 -1.08 -13.16 0.31
N PHE A 127 -0.55 -12.61 1.39
CA PHE A 127 0.86 -12.68 1.74
C PHE A 127 1.33 -14.12 1.84
N ARG A 128 0.62 -14.95 2.61
CA ARG A 128 0.90 -16.39 2.70
C ARG A 128 0.84 -17.09 1.34
N LYS A 129 -0.20 -16.80 0.53
CA LYS A 129 -0.33 -17.38 -0.80
C LYS A 129 0.83 -17.00 -1.73
N THR A 130 1.31 -15.75 -1.66
CA THR A 130 2.36 -15.23 -2.56
C THR A 130 3.76 -15.67 -2.15
N LEU A 131 4.02 -15.75 -0.84
CA LEU A 131 5.37 -15.96 -0.31
C LEU A 131 5.57 -17.32 0.35
N GLY A 132 4.49 -18.03 0.70
CA GLY A 132 4.57 -19.24 1.53
C GLY A 132 4.92 -18.96 2.99
N LEU A 133 4.86 -17.71 3.43
CA LEU A 133 5.25 -17.25 4.76
C LEU A 133 4.05 -16.70 5.53
N GLU A 134 4.10 -16.79 6.85
CA GLU A 134 3.14 -16.10 7.71
C GLU A 134 3.71 -14.75 8.15
N LEU A 135 2.88 -13.72 8.10
CA LEU A 135 3.24 -12.45 8.73
C LEU A 135 3.35 -12.63 10.23
N PRO A 136 4.40 -12.11 10.86
CA PRO A 136 4.49 -12.12 12.31
C PRO A 136 3.21 -11.54 12.93
N LYS A 137 2.73 -12.17 13.99
CA LYS A 137 1.71 -11.55 14.82
C LYS A 137 2.37 -10.33 15.47
N PRO A 138 1.65 -9.20 15.61
CA PRO A 138 2.17 -8.07 16.37
C PRO A 138 2.66 -8.60 17.72
N SER A 139 3.92 -8.40 18.03
CA SER A 139 4.50 -8.90 19.29
C SER A 139 3.73 -8.29 20.44
N GLY A 140 3.05 -9.12 21.22
CA GLY A 140 2.23 -8.69 22.36
C GLY A 140 3.01 -8.10 23.54
N ASN A 141 4.30 -7.80 23.36
CA ASN A 141 5.14 -7.17 24.37
C ASN A 141 5.10 -5.64 24.23
N GLY A 142 4.17 -5.02 24.91
CA GLY A 142 4.39 -3.76 25.59
C GLY A 142 4.27 -2.46 24.80
N GLN A 143 4.18 -2.43 23.49
CA GLN A 143 3.70 -1.26 22.76
C GLN A 143 2.26 -1.54 22.32
N ARG A 144 1.30 -1.26 23.18
CA ARG A 144 -0.10 -1.11 22.77
C ARG A 144 -0.08 -0.18 21.59
N ALA A 145 -0.48 -0.71 20.40
CA ALA A 145 -0.56 0.06 19.17
C ALA A 145 -1.14 1.44 19.49
N ALA A 146 -0.46 2.50 19.06
CA ALA A 146 -0.93 3.84 19.32
C ALA A 146 -2.38 3.91 18.86
N ARG A 147 -3.30 4.15 19.80
CA ARG A 147 -4.73 4.30 19.48
C ARG A 147 -4.89 5.68 18.84
N TYR A 148 -5.63 5.73 17.76
CA TYR A 148 -5.90 6.99 17.07
C TYR A 148 -7.38 7.32 17.17
N CYS A 149 -7.67 8.60 17.31
CA CYS A 149 -9.03 9.09 17.32
C CYS A 149 -9.71 8.82 15.98
N SER A 150 -10.82 8.09 16.01
CA SER A 150 -11.62 7.79 14.82
C SER A 150 -12.22 9.04 14.15
N SER A 151 -12.22 10.16 14.86
CA SER A 151 -12.78 11.44 14.37
C SER A 151 -11.73 12.35 13.73
N CYS A 152 -10.55 12.51 14.36
CA CYS A 152 -9.54 13.47 13.91
C CYS A 152 -8.17 12.87 13.63
N GLY A 153 -8.00 11.54 13.78
CA GLY A 153 -6.74 10.85 13.52
C GLY A 153 -5.62 11.11 14.54
N ALA A 154 -5.85 11.92 15.58
CA ALA A 154 -4.82 12.19 16.57
C ALA A 154 -4.44 10.94 17.37
N SER A 155 -3.16 10.80 17.70
CA SER A 155 -2.68 9.74 18.59
C SER A 155 -3.32 9.87 19.97
N ILE A 156 -3.74 8.74 20.54
CA ILE A 156 -4.42 8.65 21.84
C ILE A 156 -3.57 7.80 22.77
N THR A 157 -3.36 8.28 23.98
CA THR A 157 -2.72 7.48 25.02
C THR A 157 -3.62 6.29 25.41
N PRO A 158 -3.08 5.11 25.73
CA PRO A 158 -3.83 3.87 25.94
C PRO A 158 -4.95 3.93 27.01
N LEU A 159 -4.89 4.91 27.91
CA LEU A 159 -5.84 5.08 29.02
C LEU A 159 -6.78 6.29 28.85
N SER A 160 -6.67 7.00 27.74
CA SER A 160 -7.51 8.19 27.51
C SER A 160 -8.96 7.79 27.22
N ARG A 161 -9.88 8.39 27.95
CA ARG A 161 -11.33 8.29 27.69
C ARG A 161 -11.80 9.29 26.63
N PHE A 162 -11.01 10.30 26.32
CA PHE A 162 -11.31 11.37 25.37
C PHE A 162 -10.08 11.67 24.50
N CYS A 163 -10.32 12.06 23.27
CA CYS A 163 -9.28 12.59 22.40
C CYS A 163 -8.84 13.97 22.88
N THR A 164 -7.57 14.15 23.22
CA THR A 164 -7.03 15.44 23.67
C THR A 164 -7.05 16.52 22.61
N LYS A 165 -7.16 16.14 21.31
CA LYS A 165 -7.17 17.10 20.20
C LYS A 165 -8.58 17.55 19.82
N CYS A 166 -9.59 16.68 19.82
CA CYS A 166 -10.95 17.02 19.34
C CYS A 166 -12.06 16.77 20.36
N GLY A 167 -11.73 16.32 21.57
CA GLY A 167 -12.70 16.09 22.67
C GLY A 167 -13.58 14.85 22.52
N LYS A 168 -13.51 14.10 21.40
CA LYS A 168 -14.39 12.95 21.17
C LYS A 168 -14.12 11.84 22.19
N THR A 169 -15.21 11.27 22.75
CA THR A 169 -15.14 10.11 23.61
C THR A 169 -14.60 8.90 22.84
N ILE A 170 -13.72 8.14 23.49
CA ILE A 170 -13.04 6.96 22.93
C ILE A 170 -13.67 5.74 23.58
N GLN A 171 -14.29 4.90 22.78
CA GLN A 171 -14.83 3.60 23.18
C GLN A 171 -13.77 2.51 23.09
#